data_6a26e6a783788a18193e091b12428e98
#
_entry.id   6a26e6a783788a18193e091b12428e98
#
_cell.length_a   1.000
_cell.length_b   1.000
_cell.length_c   1.000
_cell.angle_alpha   90.00
_cell.angle_beta   90.00
_cell.angle_gamma   90.00
#
_symmetry.space_group_name_H-M   'P 1'
#
loop_
_entity.id
_entity.type
_entity.pdbx_description
1 polymer ?
#
loop_
_entity_poly.entity_id
_entity_poly.type
_entity_poly.pdbx_seq_one_letter_code
_entity_poly.pdbx_strand_id
1 'polypeptide(L)'
;RGVDPRRSYAVMPFEVQSSNRDVQWLRDGAVNMLTLALSQWRDLTVADYERTMVLVREAGLEEKRVDIDRALEIARRAGAWTVVTGTITTTADSMRVDARLYDVGSGKPLDSDSRSAALSADPRPLFDGLARYLLGVAGGSATETVDLAAATTTSLVAYKTYLDGVRALFSWRLADADSLLQVAIRADSSFALAWHKRSLALGWGDVAGVGYVASAQ
;
A
#
# COMPACT_ATOMS: atom_id res chain seq x y z
N ARG A 1 -9.79 -0.80 -26.51
CA ARG A 1 -8.55 -1.59 -26.47
C ARG A 1 -8.46 -2.19 -25.08
N GLY A 2 -8.55 -3.52 -24.93
CA GLY A 2 -8.34 -4.19 -23.63
C GLY A 2 -6.89 -3.97 -23.17
N VAL A 3 -6.72 -3.75 -21.87
CA VAL A 3 -5.37 -3.70 -21.25
C VAL A 3 -4.71 -5.05 -21.45
N ASP A 4 -3.43 -5.06 -21.85
CA ASP A 4 -2.65 -6.29 -21.97
C ASP A 4 -2.62 -6.98 -20.58
N PRO A 5 -3.11 -8.22 -20.44
CA PRO A 5 -3.10 -8.92 -19.15
C PRO A 5 -1.72 -8.95 -18.48
N ARG A 6 -0.64 -8.94 -19.28
CA ARG A 6 0.74 -8.92 -18.78
C ARG A 6 1.10 -7.63 -18.04
N ARG A 7 0.30 -6.58 -18.19
CA ARG A 7 0.43 -5.31 -17.47
C ARG A 7 -0.43 -5.26 -16.21
N SER A 8 -0.73 -6.40 -15.61
CA SER A 8 -1.45 -6.48 -14.34
C SER A 8 -0.51 -6.84 -13.20
N TYR A 9 -0.59 -6.05 -12.12
CA TYR A 9 0.32 -6.10 -10.99
C TYR A 9 -0.42 -6.34 -9.68
N ALA A 10 0.19 -7.11 -8.79
CA ALA A 10 -0.16 -7.18 -7.38
C ALA A 10 1.07 -6.86 -6.53
N VAL A 11 0.92 -6.00 -5.54
CA VAL A 11 1.98 -5.64 -4.61
C VAL A 11 1.75 -6.35 -3.29
N MET A 12 2.73 -7.13 -2.82
CA MET A 12 2.64 -7.87 -1.56
C MET A 12 3.20 -7.04 -0.40
N PRO A 13 2.77 -7.32 0.84
CA PRO A 13 3.41 -6.75 2.03
C PRO A 13 4.91 -6.98 2.02
N PHE A 14 5.68 -5.91 2.27
CA PHE A 14 7.14 -5.98 2.31
C PHE A 14 7.61 -6.56 3.64
N GLU A 15 8.68 -7.33 3.60
CA GLU A 15 9.34 -7.80 4.81
C GLU A 15 10.14 -6.65 5.44
N VAL A 16 9.83 -6.28 6.68
CA VAL A 16 10.57 -5.25 7.41
C VAL A 16 11.58 -5.90 8.34
N GLN A 17 12.84 -5.85 7.95
CA GLN A 17 13.99 -6.33 8.72
C GLN A 17 14.60 -5.19 9.52
N SER A 18 13.93 -4.81 10.60
CA SER A 18 14.32 -3.70 11.47
C SER A 18 13.85 -3.94 12.90
N SER A 19 14.70 -3.61 13.87
CA SER A 19 14.30 -3.52 15.28
C SER A 19 13.57 -2.21 15.61
N ASN A 20 13.62 -1.23 14.72
CA ASN A 20 12.93 0.04 14.89
C ASN A 20 11.42 -0.15 14.64
N ARG A 21 10.61 0.09 15.69
CA ARG A 21 9.14 -0.01 15.59
C ARG A 21 8.52 1.08 14.72
N ASP A 22 9.17 2.21 14.59
CA ASP A 22 8.66 3.36 13.82
C ASP A 22 8.60 3.14 12.32
N VAL A 23 9.22 2.05 11.82
CA VAL A 23 9.21 1.68 10.39
C VAL A 23 8.33 0.45 10.09
N GLN A 24 7.78 -0.23 11.10
CA GLN A 24 6.99 -1.45 10.89
C GLN A 24 5.74 -1.21 10.03
N TRP A 25 5.16 -0.01 10.08
CA TRP A 25 4.03 0.38 9.24
C TRP A 25 4.33 0.30 7.74
N LEU A 26 5.62 0.37 7.36
CA LEU A 26 6.04 0.28 5.95
C LEU A 26 5.76 -1.09 5.34
N ARG A 27 5.56 -2.12 6.14
CA ARG A 27 5.15 -3.44 5.65
C ARG A 27 3.92 -3.34 4.74
N ASP A 28 2.87 -2.74 5.25
CA ASP A 28 1.59 -2.57 4.54
C ASP A 28 1.55 -1.22 3.80
N GLY A 29 2.27 -0.22 4.33
CA GLY A 29 2.43 1.08 3.70
C GLY A 29 3.07 1.00 2.32
N ALA A 30 4.03 0.10 2.10
CA ALA A 30 4.62 -0.15 0.78
C ALA A 30 3.58 -0.62 -0.24
N VAL A 31 2.65 -1.52 0.17
CA VAL A 31 1.56 -1.98 -0.68
C VAL A 31 0.69 -0.79 -1.11
N ASN A 32 0.27 0.04 -0.13
CA ASN A 32 -0.58 1.19 -0.41
C ASN A 32 0.11 2.21 -1.33
N MET A 33 1.36 2.58 -1.00
CA MET A 33 2.14 3.55 -1.79
C MET A 33 2.35 3.10 -3.23
N LEU A 34 2.82 1.87 -3.43
CA LEU A 34 3.08 1.36 -4.78
C LEU A 34 1.77 1.14 -5.55
N THR A 35 0.71 0.66 -4.90
CA THR A 35 -0.60 0.51 -5.56
C THR A 35 -1.14 1.86 -6.00
N LEU A 36 -1.12 2.88 -5.13
CA LEU A 36 -1.56 4.24 -5.49
C LEU A 36 -0.71 4.83 -6.62
N ALA A 37 0.61 4.69 -6.53
CA ALA A 37 1.52 5.20 -7.53
C ALA A 37 1.28 4.54 -8.89
N LEU A 38 1.23 3.22 -8.96
CA LEU A 38 1.04 2.46 -10.20
C LEU A 38 -0.36 2.65 -10.81
N SER A 39 -1.38 2.86 -9.98
CA SER A 39 -2.78 3.07 -10.45
C SER A 39 -2.99 4.40 -11.18
N GLN A 40 -2.03 5.30 -11.15
CA GLN A 40 -2.10 6.55 -11.91
C GLN A 40 -1.93 6.33 -13.42
N TRP A 41 -1.38 5.19 -13.85
CA TRP A 41 -1.21 4.86 -15.27
C TRP A 41 -2.37 4.03 -15.81
N ARG A 42 -3.03 4.57 -16.82
CA ARG A 42 -4.24 3.97 -17.42
C ARG A 42 -3.98 2.64 -18.13
N ASP A 43 -2.73 2.41 -18.53
CA ASP A 43 -2.32 1.20 -19.26
C ASP A 43 -1.89 0.07 -18.32
N LEU A 44 -1.93 0.27 -17.00
CA LEU A 44 -1.68 -0.74 -16.00
C LEU A 44 -2.97 -1.12 -15.29
N THR A 45 -3.11 -2.40 -14.98
CA THR A 45 -4.10 -2.89 -14.03
C THR A 45 -3.37 -3.25 -12.75
N VAL A 46 -3.76 -2.65 -11.63
CA VAL A 46 -3.14 -2.93 -10.33
C VAL A 46 -4.22 -3.46 -9.40
N ALA A 47 -3.95 -4.59 -8.76
CA ALA A 47 -4.82 -5.08 -7.70
C ALA A 47 -4.86 -4.05 -6.58
N ASP A 48 -6.05 -3.61 -6.19
CA ASP A 48 -6.18 -2.59 -5.17
C ASP A 48 -5.63 -3.08 -3.82
N TYR A 49 -5.25 -2.10 -2.99
CA TYR A 49 -4.66 -2.34 -1.68
C TYR A 49 -5.57 -3.22 -0.81
N GLU A 50 -6.86 -2.88 -0.76
CA GLU A 50 -7.84 -3.54 0.08
C GLU A 50 -8.01 -5.00 -0.29
N ARG A 51 -8.17 -5.29 -1.59
CA ARG A 51 -8.29 -6.65 -2.10
C ARG A 51 -7.05 -7.48 -1.78
N THR A 52 -5.86 -6.90 -1.97
CA THR A 52 -4.60 -7.58 -1.65
C THR A 52 -4.52 -7.91 -0.16
N MET A 53 -4.85 -6.95 0.72
CA MET A 53 -4.78 -7.15 2.16
C MET A 53 -5.84 -8.14 2.68
N VAL A 54 -7.02 -8.19 2.07
CA VAL A 54 -8.03 -9.24 2.36
C VAL A 54 -7.47 -10.62 2.02
N LEU A 55 -6.86 -10.80 0.84
CA LEU A 55 -6.27 -12.07 0.44
C LEU A 55 -5.09 -12.50 1.34
N VAL A 56 -4.27 -11.55 1.77
CA VAL A 56 -3.18 -11.79 2.74
C VAL A 56 -3.74 -12.27 4.08
N ARG A 57 -4.82 -11.67 4.56
CA ARG A 57 -5.51 -12.06 5.79
C ARG A 57 -6.14 -13.44 5.68
N GLU A 58 -6.86 -13.73 4.60
CA GLU A 58 -7.45 -15.05 4.35
C GLU A 58 -6.39 -16.16 4.31
N ALA A 59 -5.17 -15.83 3.88
CA ALA A 59 -4.02 -16.74 3.90
C ALA A 59 -3.37 -16.86 5.31
N GLY A 60 -3.83 -16.12 6.33
CA GLY A 60 -3.24 -16.10 7.68
C GLY A 60 -1.86 -15.47 7.75
N LEU A 61 -1.58 -14.48 6.90
CA LEU A 61 -0.26 -13.86 6.72
C LEU A 61 -0.22 -12.38 7.16
N GLU A 62 -1.20 -11.90 7.92
CA GLU A 62 -1.31 -10.48 8.29
C GLU A 62 -0.07 -9.91 8.98
N GLU A 63 0.58 -10.69 9.84
CA GLU A 63 1.79 -10.29 10.57
C GLU A 63 3.00 -11.17 10.23
N LYS A 64 2.86 -12.05 9.26
CA LYS A 64 3.90 -12.97 8.86
C LYS A 64 4.59 -12.52 7.59
N ARG A 65 5.80 -13.03 7.40
CA ARG A 65 6.49 -12.93 6.12
C ARG A 65 5.67 -13.61 5.03
N VAL A 66 5.50 -12.92 3.91
CA VAL A 66 4.92 -13.49 2.69
C VAL A 66 6.08 -14.05 1.86
N ASP A 67 6.26 -15.36 1.87
CA ASP A 67 7.23 -16.02 1.00
C ASP A 67 6.77 -15.97 -0.47
N ILE A 68 7.68 -16.35 -1.39
CA ILE A 68 7.40 -16.22 -2.82
C ILE A 68 6.25 -17.12 -3.27
N ASP A 69 6.10 -18.32 -2.74
CA ASP A 69 5.05 -19.25 -3.15
C ASP A 69 3.67 -18.72 -2.76
N ARG A 70 3.55 -18.16 -1.55
CA ARG A 70 2.35 -17.49 -1.08
C ARG A 70 2.07 -16.18 -1.84
N ALA A 71 3.11 -15.42 -2.16
CA ALA A 71 2.97 -14.21 -2.97
C ALA A 71 2.39 -14.54 -4.36
N LEU A 72 2.89 -15.59 -5.02
CA LEU A 72 2.39 -16.05 -6.31
C LEU A 72 0.94 -16.54 -6.22
N GLU A 73 0.58 -17.28 -5.16
CA GLU A 73 -0.79 -17.76 -4.93
C GLU A 73 -1.76 -16.58 -4.77
N ILE A 74 -1.42 -15.62 -3.92
CA ILE A 74 -2.23 -14.41 -3.67
C ILE A 74 -2.37 -13.60 -4.96
N ALA A 75 -1.27 -13.40 -5.71
CA ALA A 75 -1.29 -12.65 -6.95
C ALA A 75 -2.18 -13.31 -8.02
N ARG A 76 -2.19 -14.64 -8.13
CA ARG A 76 -3.12 -15.38 -9.03
C ARG A 76 -4.57 -15.12 -8.63
N ARG A 77 -4.90 -15.19 -7.34
CA ARG A 77 -6.25 -14.90 -6.82
C ARG A 77 -6.65 -13.43 -7.03
N ALA A 78 -5.69 -12.53 -7.00
CA ALA A 78 -5.89 -11.12 -7.34
C ALA A 78 -6.06 -10.85 -8.85
N GLY A 79 -5.75 -11.83 -9.69
CA GLY A 79 -5.81 -11.71 -11.16
C GLY A 79 -4.60 -11.00 -11.77
N ALA A 80 -3.46 -10.98 -11.06
CA ALA A 80 -2.25 -10.35 -11.53
C ALA A 80 -1.34 -11.32 -12.31
N TRP A 81 -0.61 -10.79 -13.29
CA TRP A 81 0.45 -11.49 -14.03
C TRP A 81 1.84 -11.22 -13.47
N THR A 82 2.01 -10.10 -12.81
CA THR A 82 3.27 -9.73 -12.16
C THR A 82 3.02 -9.49 -10.69
N VAL A 83 3.85 -10.07 -9.84
CA VAL A 83 3.84 -9.81 -8.41
C VAL A 83 5.09 -9.03 -8.01
N VAL A 84 4.88 -8.00 -7.21
CA VAL A 84 5.94 -7.20 -6.59
C VAL A 84 6.07 -7.63 -5.13
N THR A 85 7.25 -8.06 -4.75
CA THR A 85 7.63 -8.36 -3.36
C THR A 85 8.78 -7.44 -2.95
N GLY A 86 9.04 -7.30 -1.67
CA GLY A 86 10.17 -6.49 -1.26
C GLY A 86 10.60 -6.70 0.18
N THR A 87 11.77 -6.13 0.47
CA THR A 87 12.37 -6.13 1.80
C THR A 87 12.79 -4.71 2.16
N ILE A 88 12.54 -4.31 3.38
CA ILE A 88 12.97 -3.03 3.95
C ILE A 88 13.96 -3.34 5.06
N THR A 89 15.20 -2.87 4.91
CA THR A 89 16.24 -3.01 5.92
C THR A 89 16.63 -1.63 6.44
N THR A 90 16.95 -1.54 7.72
CA THR A 90 17.44 -0.30 8.33
C THR A 90 18.77 -0.48 9.01
N THR A 91 19.59 0.56 8.97
CA THR A 91 20.75 0.76 9.83
C THR A 91 20.44 1.84 10.86
N ALA A 92 21.43 2.36 11.56
CA ALA A 92 21.25 3.44 12.53
C ALA A 92 20.71 4.72 11.90
N ASP A 93 21.10 5.02 10.67
CA ASP A 93 20.87 6.30 9.99
C ASP A 93 20.26 6.18 8.58
N SER A 94 20.15 4.95 8.06
CA SER A 94 19.65 4.73 6.70
C SER A 94 18.56 3.65 6.62
N MET A 95 17.74 3.77 5.60
CA MET A 95 16.74 2.78 5.19
C MET A 95 16.98 2.40 3.73
N ARG A 96 16.93 1.12 3.45
CA ARG A 96 17.01 0.55 2.11
C ARG A 96 15.75 -0.25 1.81
N VAL A 97 15.21 -0.05 0.63
CA VAL A 97 14.06 -0.77 0.10
C VAL A 97 14.50 -1.52 -1.15
N ASP A 98 14.41 -2.84 -1.12
CA ASP A 98 14.68 -3.73 -2.24
C ASP A 98 13.35 -4.28 -2.75
N ALA A 99 13.01 -4.06 -4.01
CA ALA A 99 11.83 -4.60 -4.67
C ALA A 99 12.22 -5.63 -5.73
N ARG A 100 11.43 -6.70 -5.85
CA ARG A 100 11.60 -7.77 -6.82
C ARG A 100 10.29 -8.08 -7.52
N LEU A 101 10.39 -8.31 -8.82
CA LEU A 101 9.26 -8.64 -9.68
C LEU A 101 9.35 -10.09 -10.10
N TYR A 102 8.21 -10.78 -10.09
CA TYR A 102 8.12 -12.15 -10.56
C TYR A 102 6.93 -12.31 -11.52
N ASP A 103 7.14 -13.13 -12.53
CA ASP A 103 6.06 -13.63 -13.38
C ASP A 103 5.22 -14.63 -12.59
N VAL A 104 3.93 -14.38 -12.49
CA VAL A 104 3.01 -15.16 -11.66
C VAL A 104 2.75 -16.54 -12.24
N GLY A 105 2.81 -16.66 -13.57
CA GLY A 105 2.59 -17.93 -14.27
C GLY A 105 3.74 -18.92 -14.06
N SER A 106 4.96 -18.45 -14.28
CA SER A 106 6.18 -19.30 -14.23
C SER A 106 6.89 -19.27 -12.87
N GLY A 107 6.61 -18.30 -12.01
CA GLY A 107 7.33 -18.05 -10.76
C GLY A 107 8.76 -17.53 -10.95
N LYS A 108 9.16 -17.18 -12.18
CA LYS A 108 10.51 -16.70 -12.47
C LYS A 108 10.68 -15.22 -12.10
N PRO A 109 11.86 -14.83 -11.57
CA PRO A 109 12.16 -13.43 -11.39
C PRO A 109 12.23 -12.73 -12.76
N LEU A 110 11.63 -11.54 -12.83
CA LEU A 110 11.65 -10.69 -14.01
C LEU A 110 12.69 -9.59 -13.89
N ASP A 111 12.70 -8.91 -12.72
CA ASP A 111 13.59 -7.78 -12.48
C ASP A 111 13.65 -7.41 -11.00
N SER A 112 14.53 -6.46 -10.64
CA SER A 112 14.66 -5.93 -9.27
C SER A 112 15.22 -4.51 -9.27
N ASP A 113 14.80 -3.70 -8.31
CA ASP A 113 15.37 -2.37 -8.05
C ASP A 113 15.59 -2.17 -6.54
N SER A 114 16.51 -1.26 -6.22
CA SER A 114 16.90 -0.98 -4.84
C SER A 114 17.09 0.52 -4.63
N ARG A 115 16.48 1.06 -3.58
CA ARG A 115 16.55 2.47 -3.23
C ARG A 115 16.93 2.65 -1.76
N SER A 116 17.66 3.73 -1.48
CA SER A 116 18.03 4.07 -0.11
C SER A 116 17.81 5.55 0.18
N ALA A 117 17.50 5.83 1.44
CA ALA A 117 17.37 7.19 1.96
C ALA A 117 17.81 7.23 3.44
N ALA A 118 17.96 8.44 3.99
CA ALA A 118 18.14 8.61 5.43
C ALA A 118 16.92 8.04 6.18
N LEU A 119 17.14 7.39 7.32
CA LEU A 119 16.08 6.80 8.14
C LEU A 119 15.09 7.87 8.65
N SER A 120 15.56 9.10 8.84
CA SER A 120 14.74 10.25 9.25
C SER A 120 13.95 10.89 8.12
N ALA A 121 14.22 10.52 6.86
CA ALA A 121 13.55 11.09 5.70
C ALA A 121 12.14 10.52 5.50
N ASP A 122 11.31 11.27 4.80
CA ASP A 122 10.04 10.74 4.30
C ASP A 122 10.30 9.59 3.32
N PRO A 123 9.74 8.39 3.55
CA PRO A 123 10.00 7.25 2.67
C PRO A 123 9.26 7.32 1.32
N ARG A 124 8.23 8.17 1.17
CA ARG A 124 7.41 8.23 -0.05
C ARG A 124 8.21 8.48 -1.33
N PRO A 125 9.21 9.37 -1.37
CA PRO A 125 10.06 9.53 -2.55
C PRO A 125 10.82 8.26 -2.99
N LEU A 126 11.13 7.35 -2.06
CA LEU A 126 11.70 6.04 -2.42
C LEU A 126 10.70 5.22 -3.24
N PHE A 127 9.44 5.20 -2.80
CA PHE A 127 8.37 4.46 -3.48
C PHE A 127 7.96 5.12 -4.79
N ASP A 128 8.03 6.45 -4.90
CA ASP A 128 7.90 7.17 -6.18
C ASP A 128 8.98 6.71 -7.19
N GLY A 129 10.22 6.60 -6.72
CA GLY A 129 11.32 6.10 -7.52
C GLY A 129 11.14 4.66 -7.96
N LEU A 130 10.70 3.77 -7.04
CA LEU A 130 10.38 2.39 -7.35
C LEU A 130 9.22 2.28 -8.35
N ALA A 131 8.14 3.03 -8.17
CA ALA A 131 7.00 3.01 -9.07
C ALA A 131 7.39 3.42 -10.50
N ARG A 132 8.22 4.45 -10.65
CA ARG A 132 8.77 4.85 -11.96
C ARG A 132 9.62 3.76 -12.62
N TYR A 133 10.42 3.06 -11.82
CA TYR A 133 11.19 1.91 -12.30
C TYR A 133 10.26 0.79 -12.79
N LEU A 134 9.28 0.40 -11.98
CA LEU A 134 8.29 -0.62 -12.32
C LEU A 134 7.51 -0.26 -13.60
N LEU A 135 7.18 1.02 -13.77
CA LEU A 135 6.56 1.52 -14.99
C LEU A 135 7.48 1.35 -16.21
N GLY A 136 8.77 1.64 -16.08
CA GLY A 136 9.77 1.44 -17.13
C GLY A 136 9.85 -0.03 -17.57
N VAL A 137 9.84 -0.97 -16.61
CA VAL A 137 9.81 -2.41 -16.89
C VAL A 137 8.53 -2.82 -17.63
N ALA A 138 7.39 -2.18 -17.32
CA ALA A 138 6.12 -2.38 -18.01
C ALA A 138 6.08 -1.78 -19.43
N GLY A 139 7.16 -1.12 -19.88
CA GLY A 139 7.22 -0.43 -21.18
C GLY A 139 6.48 0.91 -21.21
N GLY A 140 6.24 1.51 -20.03
CA GLY A 140 5.69 2.85 -19.90
C GLY A 140 6.73 3.96 -20.11
N SER A 141 6.26 5.19 -20.30
CA SER A 141 7.16 6.35 -20.41
C SER A 141 7.61 6.81 -19.02
N ALA A 142 8.90 6.83 -18.78
CA ALA A 142 9.50 7.31 -17.52
C ALA A 142 9.36 8.83 -17.30
N THR A 143 8.70 9.54 -18.21
CA THR A 143 8.50 11.01 -18.14
C THR A 143 7.34 11.42 -17.22
N GLU A 144 6.47 10.48 -16.84
CA GLU A 144 5.39 10.78 -15.89
C GLU A 144 5.94 10.80 -14.45
N THR A 145 5.74 11.93 -13.80
CA THR A 145 6.17 12.10 -12.41
C THR A 145 5.10 11.54 -11.47
N VAL A 146 5.50 10.61 -10.61
CA VAL A 146 4.71 10.22 -9.44
C VAL A 146 5.15 11.09 -8.27
N ASP A 147 4.20 11.66 -7.58
CA ASP A 147 4.41 12.36 -6.32
C ASP A 147 3.32 11.90 -5.34
N LEU A 148 3.65 10.89 -4.53
CA LEU A 148 2.73 10.32 -3.56
C LEU A 148 2.32 11.34 -2.49
N ALA A 149 3.21 12.24 -2.12
CA ALA A 149 2.88 13.27 -1.14
C ALA A 149 1.84 14.24 -1.69
N ALA A 150 2.01 14.70 -2.94
CA ALA A 150 1.02 15.56 -3.60
C ALA A 150 -0.29 14.83 -3.90
N ALA A 151 -0.23 13.54 -4.25
CA ALA A 151 -1.42 12.72 -4.55
C ALA A 151 -2.22 12.31 -3.29
N THR A 152 -1.64 12.41 -2.11
CA THR A 152 -2.27 12.00 -0.84
C THR A 152 -2.33 13.15 0.16
N THR A 153 -1.28 13.35 0.91
CA THR A 153 -1.11 14.40 1.93
C THR A 153 0.36 14.70 2.10
N THR A 154 0.73 15.95 2.33
CA THR A 154 2.11 16.32 2.67
C THR A 154 2.49 15.91 4.10
N SER A 155 1.51 15.64 4.97
CA SER A 155 1.72 15.22 6.35
C SER A 155 1.97 13.72 6.45
N LEU A 156 3.19 13.31 6.76
CA LEU A 156 3.51 11.90 7.00
C LEU A 156 2.74 11.31 8.20
N VAL A 157 2.44 12.14 9.20
CA VAL A 157 1.63 11.73 10.36
C VAL A 157 0.20 11.43 9.93
N ALA A 158 -0.41 12.33 9.13
CA ALA A 158 -1.74 12.10 8.58
C ALA A 158 -1.78 10.81 7.75
N TYR A 159 -0.76 10.58 6.94
CA TYR A 159 -0.68 9.39 6.09
C TYR A 159 -0.58 8.09 6.90
N LYS A 160 0.30 8.03 7.91
CA LYS A 160 0.41 6.86 8.79
C LYS A 160 -0.92 6.57 9.51
N THR A 161 -1.53 7.59 10.09
CA THR A 161 -2.81 7.44 10.79
C THR A 161 -3.94 7.02 9.86
N TYR A 162 -3.94 7.53 8.62
CA TYR A 162 -4.85 7.08 7.57
C TYR A 162 -4.70 5.57 7.28
N LEU A 163 -3.48 5.05 7.15
CA LEU A 163 -3.25 3.62 6.93
C LEU A 163 -3.77 2.76 8.09
N ASP A 164 -3.58 3.21 9.34
CA ASP A 164 -4.13 2.52 10.51
C ASP A 164 -5.67 2.54 10.50
N GLY A 165 -6.27 3.67 10.09
CA GLY A 165 -7.72 3.80 9.90
C GLY A 165 -8.25 2.87 8.81
N VAL A 166 -7.56 2.77 7.67
CA VAL A 166 -7.91 1.85 6.58
C VAL A 166 -7.81 0.40 7.04
N ARG A 167 -6.75 0.05 7.78
CA ARG A 167 -6.61 -1.30 8.37
C ARG A 167 -7.77 -1.62 9.32
N ALA A 168 -8.15 -0.70 10.20
CA ALA A 168 -9.28 -0.85 11.09
C ALA A 168 -10.59 -1.04 10.33
N LEU A 169 -10.82 -0.24 9.27
CA LEU A 169 -12.00 -0.30 8.42
C LEU A 169 -12.19 -1.69 7.80
N PHE A 170 -11.15 -2.24 7.16
CA PHE A 170 -11.23 -3.56 6.53
C PHE A 170 -11.12 -4.72 7.52
N SER A 171 -10.83 -4.45 8.78
CA SER A 171 -10.98 -5.40 9.90
C SER A 171 -12.33 -5.29 10.63
N TRP A 172 -13.28 -4.56 10.05
CA TRP A 172 -14.62 -4.29 10.61
C TRP A 172 -14.62 -3.63 12.00
N ARG A 173 -13.51 -2.98 12.37
CA ARG A 173 -13.41 -2.16 13.58
C ARG A 173 -13.82 -0.72 13.24
N LEU A 174 -15.12 -0.54 12.93
CA LEU A 174 -15.63 0.68 12.31
C LEU A 174 -15.48 1.92 13.20
N ALA A 175 -15.66 1.78 14.53
CA ALA A 175 -15.45 2.87 15.46
C ALA A 175 -13.98 3.32 15.55
N ASP A 176 -13.05 2.36 15.57
CA ASP A 176 -11.62 2.65 15.53
C ASP A 176 -11.25 3.32 14.21
N ALA A 177 -11.81 2.82 13.10
CA ALA A 177 -11.59 3.39 11.77
C ALA A 177 -12.04 4.84 11.70
N ASP A 178 -13.25 5.17 12.15
CA ASP A 178 -13.74 6.55 12.18
C ASP A 178 -12.83 7.44 13.02
N SER A 179 -12.46 7.01 14.22
CA SER A 179 -11.61 7.77 15.14
C SER A 179 -10.23 8.04 14.53
N LEU A 180 -9.57 7.03 13.93
CA LEU A 180 -8.26 7.16 13.31
C LEU A 180 -8.33 8.06 12.07
N LEU A 181 -9.32 7.87 11.21
CA LEU A 181 -9.49 8.68 10.00
C LEU A 181 -9.81 10.14 10.35
N GLN A 182 -10.55 10.38 11.43
CA GLN A 182 -10.76 11.72 11.93
C GLN A 182 -9.46 12.37 12.43
N VAL A 183 -8.56 11.61 13.08
CA VAL A 183 -7.24 12.11 13.47
C VAL A 183 -6.41 12.47 12.24
N ALA A 184 -6.42 11.63 11.19
CA ALA A 184 -5.73 11.91 9.93
C ALA A 184 -6.26 13.20 9.27
N ILE A 185 -7.59 13.40 9.24
CA ILE A 185 -8.23 14.62 8.72
C ILE A 185 -7.89 15.85 9.55
N ARG A 186 -7.79 15.74 10.87
CA ARG A 186 -7.35 16.85 11.72
C ARG A 186 -5.88 17.24 11.47
N ALA A 187 -5.04 16.25 11.14
CA ALA A 187 -3.64 16.49 10.80
C ALA A 187 -3.45 17.11 9.41
N ASP A 188 -4.38 16.80 8.48
CA ASP A 188 -4.47 17.43 7.16
C ASP A 188 -5.92 17.40 6.67
N SER A 189 -6.61 18.53 6.74
CA SER A 189 -8.01 18.66 6.33
C SER A 189 -8.23 18.55 4.81
N SER A 190 -7.18 18.69 4.02
CA SER A 190 -7.22 18.54 2.56
C SER A 190 -7.07 17.08 2.09
N PHE A 191 -6.82 16.14 3.01
CA PHE A 191 -6.57 14.73 2.70
C PHE A 191 -7.86 14.02 2.24
N ALA A 192 -8.17 14.10 0.95
CA ALA A 192 -9.39 13.59 0.35
C ALA A 192 -9.63 12.09 0.58
N LEU A 193 -8.55 11.26 0.52
CA LEU A 193 -8.67 9.83 0.75
C LEU A 193 -9.11 9.50 2.19
N ALA A 194 -8.66 10.28 3.18
CA ALA A 194 -9.10 10.09 4.57
C ALA A 194 -10.59 10.40 4.73
N TRP A 195 -11.07 11.46 4.12
CA TRP A 195 -12.50 11.80 4.07
C TRP A 195 -13.33 10.70 3.41
N HIS A 196 -12.87 10.20 2.26
CA HIS A 196 -13.55 9.12 1.56
C HIS A 196 -13.65 7.84 2.41
N LYS A 197 -12.54 7.39 2.99
CA LYS A 197 -12.54 6.18 3.83
C LYS A 197 -13.36 6.35 5.11
N ARG A 198 -13.38 7.55 5.68
CA ARG A 198 -14.23 7.87 6.81
C ARG A 198 -15.72 7.78 6.47
N SER A 199 -16.13 8.28 5.31
CA SER A 199 -17.53 8.16 4.86
C SER A 199 -17.96 6.70 4.70
N LEU A 200 -17.05 5.81 4.26
CA LEU A 200 -17.32 4.37 4.21
C LEU A 200 -17.47 3.77 5.59
N ALA A 201 -16.61 4.14 6.56
CA ALA A 201 -16.69 3.66 7.94
C ALA A 201 -18.05 4.00 8.57
N LEU A 202 -18.51 5.24 8.37
CA LEU A 202 -19.81 5.71 8.85
C LEU A 202 -20.97 4.99 8.17
N GLY A 203 -20.94 4.90 6.83
CA GLY A 203 -22.02 4.24 6.07
C GLY A 203 -22.13 2.73 6.39
N TRP A 204 -21.03 2.05 6.60
CA TRP A 204 -21.05 0.64 6.98
C TRP A 204 -21.49 0.46 8.44
N GLY A 205 -21.17 1.41 9.33
CA GLY A 205 -21.65 1.45 10.72
C GLY A 205 -23.16 1.54 10.80
N ASP A 206 -23.78 2.40 10.00
CA ASP A 206 -25.24 2.55 9.92
C ASP A 206 -25.93 1.27 9.42
N VAL A 207 -25.37 0.65 8.37
CA VAL A 207 -25.91 -0.60 7.79
C VAL A 207 -25.76 -1.78 8.75
N ALA A 208 -24.67 -1.84 9.52
CA ALA A 208 -24.42 -2.91 10.50
C ALA A 208 -25.27 -2.79 11.77
N GLY A 209 -26.10 -1.74 11.90
CA GLY A 209 -26.90 -1.50 13.10
C GLY A 209 -26.06 -1.20 14.35
N VAL A 210 -24.79 -0.92 14.17
CA VAL A 210 -23.92 -0.39 15.21
C VAL A 210 -24.26 1.09 15.31
N GLY A 211 -25.30 1.40 16.08
CA GLY A 211 -25.76 2.76 16.27
C GLY A 211 -24.58 3.66 16.67
N TYR A 212 -24.14 4.46 15.74
CA TYR A 212 -23.19 5.54 15.99
C TYR A 212 -23.92 6.58 16.83
N VAL A 213 -23.90 6.39 18.13
CA VAL A 213 -24.12 7.50 19.04
C VAL A 213 -22.85 8.34 18.91
N ALA A 214 -22.86 9.27 17.95
CA ALA A 214 -21.93 10.38 17.95
C ALA A 214 -22.15 11.08 19.32
N SER A 215 -21.31 10.77 20.30
CA SER A 215 -21.21 11.58 21.50
C SER A 215 -20.68 12.95 21.04
N ALA A 216 -21.60 13.84 20.73
CA ALA A 216 -21.36 15.27 20.73
C ALA A 216 -21.02 15.65 22.18
N GLN A 217 -19.74 15.81 22.47
CA GLN A 217 -19.21 16.62 23.56
C GLN A 217 -18.07 17.47 23.03
#